data_7ad3d7fa5f61abfb3b226b92b1454ebc
#
_entry.id   7ad3d7fa5f61abfb3b226b92b1454ebc
#
_cell.length_a   1.000
_cell.length_b   1.000
_cell.length_c   1.000
_cell.angle_alpha   90.00
_cell.angle_beta   90.00
_cell.angle_gamma   90.00
#
_symmetry.space_group_name_H-M   'P 1'
#
loop_
_entity.id
_entity.type
_entity.pdbx_description
1 polymer ?
#
loop_
_entity_poly.entity_id
_entity_poly.type
_entity_poly.pdbx_seq_one_letter_code
_entity_poly.pdbx_strand_id
1 'polypeptide(L)'
;MSDIQRHKRPGGIMARRLGALITPDMLPGDDGANINGPSLVKMPDWVPGRLGAYYLYFAHHNGTYIRLAYADALQGPWRIHPGGVLSLAECPFLKEHIASPDLHVDEQNRRIVLYFHGPTENGGRAQTTFAATSADGLHFSPRARALGPSYARIFRHDHWWYGLFGTDVVTLCRSSDGLSGFEKGPVLLEASRGRLPPRHVAVRQEGHWLRVFYTRKGDRPERIFYGTVDLSRGWRRWTVRERIELLRPATDFEGADLPLRRSRTGSAEGRENALRDPAIFEEDGRAWLLYAAAGESGIALAELRPQPSRPMSASRAVAALEDQSARLAQAIGRVFDRTRLKQPNGIFIAGCARSGTTLSRDLMACFDDTYVLAGEAPFSALLDLKRREANVVVKRTADSHELLSHLPAEIGLIYCVRHPFDVLTSQHPETMHERRFHVTTERWEAEYDGLLRLRRAQPRRVIHYLRYEDLVGGPDAAQQAIADAFGLVARLRFSSDPNNPIRRSSLRKWESNEEFRTYLQTLPRAFLARVETFCGEFGYDLSQAL
;
A
#
# COMPACT_ATOMS: atom_id res chain seq x y z
N MET A 1 33.50 -1.45 -9.08
CA MET A 1 32.29 -2.24 -9.25
C MET A 1 32.27 -2.74 -10.67
N SER A 2 32.23 -4.07 -10.87
CA SER A 2 32.29 -4.68 -12.20
C SER A 2 31.03 -4.36 -13.03
N ASP A 3 31.16 -4.26 -14.34
CA ASP A 3 30.06 -3.98 -15.28
C ASP A 3 28.84 -4.92 -15.12
N ILE A 4 29.05 -6.13 -14.61
CA ILE A 4 28.00 -7.11 -14.34
C ILE A 4 27.06 -6.67 -13.22
N GLN A 5 27.52 -5.89 -12.24
CA GLN A 5 26.64 -5.35 -11.16
C GLN A 5 25.77 -4.17 -11.64
N ARG A 6 26.17 -3.44 -12.68
CA ARG A 6 25.42 -2.28 -13.20
C ARG A 6 24.12 -2.66 -13.91
N HIS A 7 24.01 -3.86 -14.47
CA HIS A 7 22.83 -4.29 -15.25
C HIS A 7 21.84 -5.17 -14.46
N LYS A 8 22.16 -5.49 -13.20
CA LYS A 8 21.23 -6.30 -12.38
C LYS A 8 19.99 -5.45 -12.07
N ARG A 9 18.83 -6.02 -12.41
CA ARG A 9 17.55 -5.41 -12.09
C ARG A 9 17.44 -5.14 -10.58
N PRO A 10 16.92 -3.97 -10.15
CA PRO A 10 16.74 -3.68 -8.73
C PRO A 10 15.74 -4.67 -8.10
N GLY A 11 16.03 -5.11 -6.89
CA GLY A 11 15.16 -5.99 -6.11
C GLY A 11 13.77 -5.37 -5.86
N GLY A 12 12.84 -6.16 -5.35
CA GLY A 12 11.54 -5.69 -4.89
C GLY A 12 11.69 -4.60 -3.82
N ILE A 13 10.66 -3.77 -3.66
CA ILE A 13 10.58 -2.78 -2.59
C ILE A 13 9.29 -2.97 -1.80
N MET A 14 9.31 -2.54 -0.54
CA MET A 14 8.15 -2.45 0.34
C MET A 14 8.03 -1.03 0.89
N ALA A 15 6.82 -0.62 1.26
CA ALA A 15 6.56 0.67 1.87
C ALA A 15 6.23 0.51 3.37
N ARG A 16 6.99 1.18 4.23
CA ARG A 16 6.74 1.26 5.67
C ARG A 16 6.06 2.60 5.99
N ARG A 17 4.80 2.58 6.39
CA ARG A 17 4.05 3.76 6.78
C ARG A 17 4.71 4.50 7.93
N LEU A 18 4.76 5.83 7.84
CA LEU A 18 5.29 6.73 8.87
C LEU A 18 4.21 7.65 9.46
N GLY A 19 3.03 7.71 8.86
CA GLY A 19 1.88 8.50 9.32
C GLY A 19 1.52 9.66 8.40
N ALA A 20 0.58 10.47 8.87
CA ALA A 20 0.11 11.66 8.18
C ALA A 20 1.14 12.81 8.30
N LEU A 21 1.28 13.58 7.22
CA LEU A 21 2.03 14.84 7.21
C LEU A 21 1.08 16.04 7.20
N ILE A 22 0.05 16.01 6.36
CA ILE A 22 -0.96 17.07 6.23
C ILE A 22 -2.34 16.45 6.45
N THR A 23 -3.11 17.09 7.32
CA THR A 23 -4.48 16.72 7.68
C THR A 23 -5.44 17.89 7.44
N PRO A 24 -6.75 17.67 7.25
CA PRO A 24 -7.71 18.73 6.97
C PRO A 24 -7.74 19.85 8.01
N ASP A 25 -7.56 19.52 9.29
CA ASP A 25 -7.59 20.44 10.41
C ASP A 25 -6.39 21.41 10.46
N MET A 26 -5.34 21.15 9.69
CA MET A 26 -4.20 22.07 9.54
C MET A 26 -4.50 23.24 8.60
N LEU A 27 -5.54 23.14 7.78
CA LEU A 27 -5.87 24.11 6.73
C LEU A 27 -7.12 24.93 7.14
N PRO A 28 -7.17 26.24 6.81
CA PRO A 28 -8.30 27.08 7.15
C PRO A 28 -9.52 26.81 6.25
N GLY A 29 -10.71 26.87 6.83
CA GLY A 29 -11.98 26.81 6.10
C GLY A 29 -12.09 25.59 5.18
N ASP A 30 -12.55 25.83 3.95
CA ASP A 30 -12.77 24.80 2.93
C ASP A 30 -11.49 24.27 2.30
N ASP A 31 -10.33 24.86 2.57
CA ASP A 31 -9.05 24.39 2.06
C ASP A 31 -8.72 22.96 2.52
N GLY A 32 -9.23 22.55 3.69
CA GLY A 32 -9.11 21.17 4.18
C GLY A 32 -10.00 20.15 3.47
N ALA A 33 -10.96 20.58 2.66
CA ALA A 33 -11.92 19.67 2.00
C ALA A 33 -11.26 18.78 0.93
N ASN A 34 -10.15 19.24 0.33
CA ASN A 34 -9.41 18.48 -0.66
C ASN A 34 -7.90 18.76 -0.57
N ILE A 35 -7.09 17.72 -0.43
CA ILE A 35 -5.64 17.77 -0.20
C ILE A 35 -4.99 16.70 -1.05
N ASN A 36 -4.28 17.09 -2.12
CA ASN A 36 -3.70 16.16 -3.08
C ASN A 36 -2.39 16.66 -3.71
N GLY A 37 -1.82 15.84 -4.60
CA GLY A 37 -0.69 16.17 -5.47
C GLY A 37 0.57 16.60 -4.70
N PRO A 38 1.07 15.83 -3.72
CA PRO A 38 2.26 16.22 -2.96
C PRO A 38 3.51 16.27 -3.83
N SER A 39 4.40 17.21 -3.52
CA SER A 39 5.78 17.24 -4.01
C SER A 39 6.68 17.84 -2.93
N LEU A 40 7.68 17.08 -2.49
CA LEU A 40 8.54 17.43 -1.37
C LEU A 40 9.96 17.69 -1.84
N VAL A 41 10.55 18.79 -1.37
CA VAL A 41 11.95 19.11 -1.58
C VAL A 41 12.63 19.49 -0.27
N LYS A 42 13.90 19.12 -0.14
CA LYS A 42 14.80 19.70 0.85
C LYS A 42 15.35 21.00 0.30
N MET A 43 15.20 22.07 1.07
CA MET A 43 15.61 23.39 0.63
C MET A 43 17.14 23.52 0.68
N PRO A 44 17.76 23.89 -0.44
CA PRO A 44 19.21 24.05 -0.49
C PRO A 44 19.72 25.16 0.42
N ASP A 45 20.99 25.04 0.85
CA ASP A 45 21.61 26.04 1.74
C ASP A 45 21.80 27.42 1.09
N TRP A 46 21.83 27.48 -0.24
CA TRP A 46 21.93 28.75 -0.97
C TRP A 46 20.62 29.57 -1.00
N VAL A 47 19.49 29.00 -0.56
CA VAL A 47 18.20 29.72 -0.47
C VAL A 47 18.20 30.60 0.79
N PRO A 48 18.11 31.93 0.66
CA PRO A 48 18.10 32.82 1.82
C PRO A 48 16.75 32.80 2.54
N GLY A 49 16.76 32.94 3.85
CA GLY A 49 15.53 33.14 4.63
C GLY A 49 14.56 31.96 4.61
N ARG A 50 15.07 30.73 4.47
CA ARG A 50 14.25 29.51 4.46
C ARG A 50 13.33 29.45 5.68
N LEU A 51 12.07 29.11 5.47
CA LEU A 51 11.07 28.90 6.52
C LEU A 51 11.31 27.60 7.31
N GLY A 52 12.00 26.63 6.70
CA GLY A 52 12.36 25.33 7.27
C GLY A 52 13.28 24.56 6.32
N ALA A 53 13.76 23.40 6.77
CA ALA A 53 14.63 22.54 5.95
C ALA A 53 13.88 21.84 4.81
N TYR A 54 12.59 21.58 4.98
CA TYR A 54 11.76 20.86 4.02
C TYR A 54 10.55 21.69 3.62
N TYR A 55 10.26 21.72 2.32
CA TYR A 55 9.07 22.35 1.74
C TYR A 55 8.24 21.27 1.05
N LEU A 56 6.98 21.11 1.48
CA LEU A 56 5.98 20.23 0.91
C LEU A 56 4.95 21.07 0.17
N TYR A 57 5.01 20.99 -1.15
CA TYR A 57 4.02 21.62 -2.03
C TYR A 57 2.88 20.65 -2.30
N PHE A 58 1.67 21.16 -2.38
CA PHE A 58 0.48 20.36 -2.64
C PHE A 58 -0.64 21.22 -3.21
N ALA A 59 -1.76 20.62 -3.58
CA ALA A 59 -2.86 21.30 -4.25
C ALA A 59 -4.23 20.94 -3.65
N HIS A 60 -5.23 21.64 -4.11
CA HIS A 60 -6.62 21.26 -4.13
C HIS A 60 -6.99 20.92 -5.57
N HIS A 61 -7.83 19.90 -5.82
CA HIS A 61 -8.15 19.43 -7.17
C HIS A 61 -8.69 20.55 -8.07
N ASN A 62 -9.55 21.40 -7.52
CA ASN A 62 -10.10 22.58 -8.18
C ASN A 62 -9.62 23.89 -7.52
N GLY A 63 -8.39 23.88 -6.97
CA GLY A 63 -7.84 25.01 -6.24
C GLY A 63 -7.33 26.11 -7.16
N THR A 64 -7.28 27.31 -6.63
CA THR A 64 -6.83 28.50 -7.33
C THR A 64 -5.38 28.87 -7.02
N TYR A 65 -4.67 28.05 -6.21
CA TYR A 65 -3.27 28.29 -5.89
C TYR A 65 -2.54 27.00 -5.47
N ILE A 66 -1.25 26.96 -5.65
CA ILE A 66 -0.37 25.92 -5.13
C ILE A 66 -0.05 26.22 -3.67
N ARG A 67 -0.33 25.26 -2.80
CA ARG A 67 -0.12 25.34 -1.35
C ARG A 67 1.28 24.93 -0.97
N LEU A 68 1.73 25.41 0.19
CA LEU A 68 3.00 25.07 0.79
C LEU A 68 2.83 24.75 2.28
N ALA A 69 3.44 23.67 2.72
CA ALA A 69 3.79 23.44 4.11
C ALA A 69 5.32 23.34 4.26
N TYR A 70 5.84 23.72 5.43
CA TYR A 70 7.26 23.67 5.71
C TYR A 70 7.55 23.07 7.09
N ALA A 71 8.72 22.48 7.24
CA ALA A 71 9.18 21.87 8.50
C ALA A 71 10.71 21.83 8.57
N ASP A 72 11.25 21.68 9.78
CA ASP A 72 12.68 21.49 10.01
C ASP A 72 13.09 20.02 10.00
N ALA A 73 12.12 19.11 10.11
CA ALA A 73 12.32 17.66 10.03
C ALA A 73 11.28 17.03 9.09
N LEU A 74 11.67 15.95 8.41
CA LEU A 74 10.86 15.24 7.42
C LEU A 74 9.49 14.78 7.97
N GLN A 75 9.43 14.41 9.24
CA GLN A 75 8.20 13.97 9.90
C GLN A 75 7.44 15.12 10.59
N GLY A 76 7.89 16.36 10.42
CA GLY A 76 7.29 17.56 11.01
C GLY A 76 7.84 17.93 12.40
N PRO A 77 7.15 18.79 13.14
CA PRO A 77 5.80 19.31 12.84
C PRO A 77 5.76 20.20 11.61
N TRP A 78 4.76 20.00 10.76
CA TRP A 78 4.53 20.79 9.55
C TRP A 78 3.70 22.03 9.86
N ARG A 79 4.05 23.15 9.23
CA ARG A 79 3.36 24.43 9.31
C ARG A 79 2.87 24.85 7.94
N ILE A 80 1.62 25.28 7.82
CA ILE A 80 1.08 25.76 6.55
C ILE A 80 1.55 27.20 6.30
N HIS A 81 2.09 27.44 5.10
CA HIS A 81 2.39 28.79 4.64
C HIS A 81 1.11 29.46 4.13
N PRO A 82 0.71 30.62 4.70
CA PRO A 82 -0.52 31.28 4.29
C PRO A 82 -0.43 31.81 2.86
N GLY A 83 -1.52 31.68 2.09
CA GLY A 83 -1.62 32.22 0.72
C GLY A 83 -0.96 31.40 -0.37
N GLY A 84 -0.24 30.31 -0.03
CA GLY A 84 0.44 29.48 -1.01
C GLY A 84 1.65 30.15 -1.69
N VAL A 85 2.03 29.68 -2.86
CA VAL A 85 3.29 30.10 -3.55
C VAL A 85 3.11 30.49 -5.03
N LEU A 86 2.02 30.10 -5.64
CA LEU A 86 1.65 30.47 -7.00
C LEU A 86 0.14 30.41 -7.16
N SER A 87 -0.47 31.50 -7.55
CA SER A 87 -1.91 31.62 -7.74
C SER A 87 -2.33 31.51 -9.21
N LEU A 88 -3.59 31.16 -9.45
CA LEU A 88 -4.21 31.17 -10.78
C LEU A 88 -4.18 32.58 -11.39
N ALA A 89 -4.33 33.63 -10.55
CA ALA A 89 -4.27 35.03 -11.00
C ALA A 89 -2.90 35.41 -11.60
N GLU A 90 -1.82 34.79 -11.16
CA GLU A 90 -0.47 34.97 -11.72
C GLU A 90 -0.26 34.17 -13.02
N CYS A 91 -1.19 33.30 -13.39
CA CYS A 91 -1.14 32.45 -14.56
C CYS A 91 -2.28 32.76 -15.56
N PRO A 92 -2.30 33.94 -16.22
CA PRO A 92 -3.42 34.37 -17.07
C PRO A 92 -3.68 33.46 -18.28
N PHE A 93 -2.78 32.52 -18.57
CA PHE A 93 -2.92 31.49 -19.60
C PHE A 93 -3.68 30.24 -19.11
N LEU A 94 -4.00 30.16 -17.82
CA LEU A 94 -4.82 29.11 -17.21
C LEU A 94 -6.23 29.64 -16.89
N LYS A 95 -7.18 28.70 -16.79
CA LYS A 95 -8.55 28.91 -16.36
C LYS A 95 -8.92 27.94 -15.24
N GLU A 96 -9.96 28.28 -14.49
CA GLU A 96 -10.61 27.43 -13.49
C GLU A 96 -9.74 27.01 -12.30
N HIS A 97 -8.59 26.33 -12.55
CA HIS A 97 -7.73 25.84 -11.47
C HIS A 97 -6.26 25.69 -11.86
N ILE A 98 -5.44 25.57 -10.82
CA ILE A 98 -4.01 25.25 -10.90
C ILE A 98 -3.71 24.08 -9.94
N ALA A 99 -3.03 23.02 -10.38
CA ALA A 99 -2.91 21.81 -9.59
C ALA A 99 -1.63 21.00 -9.85
N SER A 100 -1.44 19.98 -9.00
CA SER A 100 -0.47 18.89 -9.07
C SER A 100 0.97 19.34 -9.28
N PRO A 101 1.57 20.01 -8.29
CA PRO A 101 2.95 20.45 -8.35
C PRO A 101 3.93 19.28 -8.48
N ASP A 102 5.03 19.53 -9.21
CA ASP A 102 6.21 18.67 -9.26
C ASP A 102 7.46 19.56 -9.17
N LEU A 103 8.16 19.49 -8.04
CA LEU A 103 9.25 20.42 -7.70
C LEU A 103 10.61 19.80 -7.89
N HIS A 104 11.52 20.56 -8.44
CA HIS A 104 12.92 20.17 -8.65
C HIS A 104 13.87 21.30 -8.25
N VAL A 105 14.94 20.92 -7.55
CA VAL A 105 16.05 21.83 -7.26
C VAL A 105 17.04 21.77 -8.42
N ASP A 106 17.27 22.89 -9.06
CA ASP A 106 18.30 23.06 -10.08
C ASP A 106 19.53 23.72 -9.41
N GLU A 107 20.38 22.88 -8.83
CA GLU A 107 21.59 23.31 -8.11
C GLU A 107 22.54 24.11 -9.01
N GLN A 108 22.66 23.71 -10.27
CA GLN A 108 23.56 24.35 -11.22
C GLN A 108 23.18 25.81 -11.48
N ASN A 109 21.90 26.10 -11.59
CA ASN A 109 21.37 27.43 -11.85
C ASN A 109 20.84 28.14 -10.60
N ARG A 110 20.99 27.54 -9.40
CA ARG A 110 20.50 28.04 -8.13
C ARG A 110 19.03 28.51 -8.20
N ARG A 111 18.14 27.62 -8.63
CA ARG A 111 16.71 27.90 -8.75
C ARG A 111 15.88 26.68 -8.37
N ILE A 112 14.66 26.94 -7.95
CA ILE A 112 13.62 25.91 -7.76
C ILE A 112 12.72 25.95 -9.00
N VAL A 113 12.46 24.79 -9.60
CA VAL A 113 11.58 24.64 -10.76
C VAL A 113 10.31 23.95 -10.30
N LEU A 114 9.17 24.56 -10.57
CA LEU A 114 7.83 24.03 -10.31
C LEU A 114 7.18 23.70 -11.66
N TYR A 115 6.81 22.43 -11.86
CA TYR A 115 5.90 22.04 -12.93
C TYR A 115 4.49 21.95 -12.33
N PHE A 116 3.51 22.46 -13.07
CA PHE A 116 2.10 22.49 -12.66
C PHE A 116 1.20 22.43 -13.90
N HIS A 117 -0.09 22.21 -13.72
CA HIS A 117 -1.00 22.17 -14.85
C HIS A 117 -2.36 22.78 -14.50
N GLY A 118 -3.12 23.07 -15.54
CA GLY A 118 -4.50 23.51 -15.48
C GLY A 118 -5.12 23.56 -16.87
N PRO A 119 -6.44 23.78 -16.97
CA PRO A 119 -7.11 23.99 -18.26
C PRO A 119 -6.71 25.34 -18.86
N THR A 120 -6.66 25.39 -20.19
CA THR A 120 -6.35 26.60 -20.97
C THR A 120 -7.57 27.03 -21.77
N GLU A 121 -7.56 28.28 -22.24
CA GLU A 121 -8.64 28.84 -23.04
C GLU A 121 -9.01 28.00 -24.27
N ASN A 122 -7.99 27.55 -24.97
CA ASN A 122 -8.14 26.84 -26.25
C ASN A 122 -8.14 25.31 -26.09
N GLY A 123 -7.97 24.78 -24.88
CA GLY A 123 -7.82 23.35 -24.61
C GLY A 123 -9.13 22.60 -24.31
N GLY A 124 -10.26 23.28 -24.20
CA GLY A 124 -11.51 22.66 -23.74
C GLY A 124 -11.33 22.05 -22.34
N ARG A 125 -11.66 20.75 -22.19
CA ARG A 125 -11.43 20.01 -20.93
C ARG A 125 -9.99 19.48 -20.78
N ALA A 126 -9.15 19.60 -21.78
CA ALA A 126 -7.76 19.16 -21.72
C ALA A 126 -6.93 20.11 -20.87
N GLN A 127 -6.15 19.53 -19.97
CA GLN A 127 -5.25 20.30 -19.12
C GLN A 127 -3.82 20.24 -19.68
N THR A 128 -3.10 21.34 -19.52
CA THR A 128 -1.76 21.52 -20.06
C THR A 128 -0.77 21.77 -18.94
N THR A 129 0.42 21.17 -19.03
CA THR A 129 1.53 21.40 -18.11
C THR A 129 2.35 22.62 -18.51
N PHE A 130 2.72 23.38 -17.50
CA PHE A 130 3.58 24.56 -17.56
C PHE A 130 4.70 24.46 -16.53
N ALA A 131 5.66 25.38 -16.57
CA ALA A 131 6.70 25.51 -15.55
C ALA A 131 6.76 26.94 -15.00
N ALA A 132 7.17 27.04 -13.75
CA ALA A 132 7.57 28.29 -13.10
C ALA A 132 8.93 28.12 -12.43
N THR A 133 9.65 29.21 -12.21
CA THR A 133 10.95 29.20 -11.54
C THR A 133 10.97 30.17 -10.37
N SER A 134 11.71 29.82 -9.31
CA SER A 134 11.85 30.61 -8.10
C SER A 134 13.28 30.58 -7.60
N ALA A 135 13.74 31.65 -6.94
CA ALA A 135 15.02 31.69 -6.24
C ALA A 135 14.89 31.26 -4.75
N ASP A 136 13.70 31.32 -4.20
CA ASP A 136 13.45 31.10 -2.76
C ASP A 136 12.44 29.99 -2.45
N GLY A 137 11.76 29.46 -3.49
CA GLY A 137 10.72 28.46 -3.35
C GLY A 137 9.38 29.01 -2.83
N LEU A 138 9.27 30.33 -2.67
CA LEU A 138 8.05 31.01 -2.19
C LEU A 138 7.41 31.85 -3.29
N HIS A 139 8.20 32.52 -4.09
CA HIS A 139 7.77 33.42 -5.16
C HIS A 139 8.15 32.81 -6.51
N PHE A 140 7.17 32.37 -7.27
CA PHE A 140 7.39 31.72 -8.56
C PHE A 140 7.03 32.63 -9.72
N SER A 141 7.88 32.63 -10.76
CA SER A 141 7.64 33.31 -12.04
C SER A 141 7.15 32.29 -13.06
N PRO A 142 5.85 32.24 -13.39
CA PRO A 142 5.28 31.27 -14.33
C PRO A 142 5.65 31.62 -15.78
N ARG A 143 5.78 30.58 -16.60
CA ARG A 143 6.07 30.68 -18.04
C ARG A 143 4.86 30.23 -18.84
N ALA A 144 4.35 31.07 -19.73
CA ALA A 144 3.17 30.79 -20.55
C ALA A 144 3.42 29.74 -21.67
N ARG A 145 4.57 29.07 -21.67
CA ARG A 145 4.95 28.07 -22.66
C ARG A 145 4.44 26.69 -22.24
N ALA A 146 3.53 26.14 -23.02
CA ALA A 146 3.03 24.77 -22.84
C ALA A 146 4.15 23.74 -23.02
N LEU A 147 4.25 22.76 -22.10
CA LEU A 147 5.24 21.69 -22.12
C LEU A 147 4.66 20.35 -22.60
N GLY A 148 3.39 20.11 -22.38
CA GLY A 148 2.70 18.87 -22.74
C GLY A 148 1.38 18.68 -21.99
N PRO A 149 0.75 17.49 -22.06
CA PRO A 149 -0.43 17.17 -21.30
C PRO A 149 -0.22 17.31 -19.78
N SER A 150 -1.31 17.29 -19.02
CA SER A 150 -1.32 17.37 -17.55
C SER A 150 -0.47 16.31 -16.85
N TYR A 151 -0.25 16.53 -15.55
CA TYR A 151 0.42 15.60 -14.63
C TYR A 151 1.84 15.21 -15.06
N ALA A 152 2.66 16.20 -15.41
CA ALA A 152 4.08 15.94 -15.65
C ALA A 152 4.77 15.44 -14.36
N ARG A 153 5.59 14.41 -14.50
CA ARG A 153 6.57 13.99 -13.50
C ARG A 153 7.92 13.91 -14.16
N ILE A 154 8.80 14.80 -13.72
CA ILE A 154 10.07 15.07 -14.41
C ILE A 154 11.19 14.29 -13.71
N PHE A 155 12.19 13.87 -14.49
CA PHE A 155 13.43 13.30 -13.97
C PHE A 155 14.57 13.56 -14.94
N ARG A 156 15.79 13.45 -14.45
CA ARG A 156 17.00 13.65 -15.27
C ARG A 156 17.72 12.32 -15.44
N HIS A 157 18.06 11.99 -16.70
CA HIS A 157 18.89 10.84 -17.00
C HIS A 157 19.92 11.23 -18.06
N ASP A 158 21.20 10.92 -17.77
CA ASP A 158 22.34 11.44 -18.50
C ASP A 158 22.29 12.98 -18.57
N HIS A 159 22.26 13.53 -19.78
CA HIS A 159 22.18 14.98 -20.01
C HIS A 159 20.79 15.46 -20.47
N TRP A 160 19.78 14.55 -20.45
CA TRP A 160 18.40 14.84 -20.86
C TRP A 160 17.47 14.98 -19.68
N TRP A 161 16.50 15.85 -19.84
CA TRP A 161 15.32 15.93 -19.00
C TRP A 161 14.22 15.07 -19.63
N TYR A 162 13.66 14.18 -18.85
CA TYR A 162 12.54 13.33 -19.24
C TYR A 162 11.32 13.69 -18.41
N GLY A 163 10.13 13.55 -19.01
CA GLY A 163 8.86 13.72 -18.32
C GLY A 163 7.87 12.65 -18.70
N LEU A 164 7.13 12.17 -17.74
CA LEU A 164 5.94 11.36 -17.94
C LEU A 164 4.73 12.29 -17.90
N PHE A 165 4.00 12.37 -19.00
CA PHE A 165 2.86 13.28 -19.17
C PHE A 165 1.56 12.52 -19.38
N GLY A 166 0.47 13.02 -18.84
CA GLY A 166 -0.88 12.56 -19.07
C GLY A 166 -1.45 11.64 -17.99
N THR A 167 -2.76 11.48 -18.05
CA THR A 167 -3.55 10.46 -17.35
C THR A 167 -4.29 9.64 -18.41
N ASP A 168 -4.79 8.45 -18.06
CA ASP A 168 -5.35 7.45 -18.99
C ASP A 168 -4.32 6.89 -19.98
N VAL A 169 -3.50 7.76 -20.57
CA VAL A 169 -2.34 7.44 -21.40
C VAL A 169 -1.16 8.25 -20.89
N VAL A 170 -0.16 7.59 -20.33
CA VAL A 170 1.09 8.22 -19.84
C VAL A 170 2.16 8.09 -20.90
N THR A 171 2.54 9.22 -21.46
CA THR A 171 3.54 9.32 -22.54
C THR A 171 4.87 9.84 -21.99
N LEU A 172 5.96 9.18 -22.34
CA LEU A 172 7.30 9.67 -22.09
C LEU A 172 7.65 10.76 -23.10
N CYS A 173 8.19 11.85 -22.61
CA CYS A 173 8.76 12.91 -23.43
C CYS A 173 10.17 13.26 -22.94
N ARG A 174 10.99 13.91 -23.75
CA ARG A 174 12.30 14.41 -23.33
C ARG A 174 12.58 15.82 -23.82
N SER A 175 13.40 16.53 -23.10
CA SER A 175 13.85 17.90 -23.39
C SER A 175 15.34 18.09 -23.06
N SER A 176 16.00 18.99 -23.72
CA SER A 176 17.40 19.36 -23.43
C SER A 176 17.54 20.27 -22.20
N ASP A 177 16.54 21.11 -21.93
CA ASP A 177 16.57 22.13 -20.87
C ASP A 177 15.53 21.90 -19.74
N GLY A 178 14.59 20.96 -19.94
CA GLY A 178 13.49 20.67 -19.01
C GLY A 178 12.39 21.73 -18.97
N LEU A 179 12.57 22.86 -19.66
CA LEU A 179 11.66 24.02 -19.63
C LEU A 179 11.00 24.30 -20.97
N SER A 180 11.40 23.57 -22.01
CA SER A 180 10.88 23.74 -23.36
C SER A 180 11.10 22.49 -24.21
N GLY A 181 10.48 22.47 -25.42
CA GLY A 181 10.82 21.52 -26.48
C GLY A 181 10.76 20.04 -26.11
N PHE A 182 9.79 19.63 -25.31
CA PHE A 182 9.60 18.21 -24.98
C PHE A 182 9.23 17.39 -26.23
N GLU A 183 10.18 16.59 -26.70
CA GLU A 183 10.00 15.65 -27.80
C GLU A 183 9.18 14.44 -27.33
N LYS A 184 8.09 14.11 -28.02
CA LYS A 184 7.22 12.98 -27.69
C LYS A 184 7.90 11.65 -28.00
N GLY A 185 7.83 10.72 -27.04
CA GLY A 185 8.36 9.36 -27.13
C GLY A 185 7.28 8.28 -26.98
N PRO A 186 7.63 7.11 -26.42
CA PRO A 186 6.72 5.99 -26.28
C PRO A 186 5.66 6.22 -25.20
N VAL A 187 4.52 5.54 -25.36
CA VAL A 187 3.54 5.36 -24.29
C VAL A 187 4.08 4.34 -23.29
N LEU A 188 4.16 4.71 -22.01
CA LEU A 188 4.64 3.84 -20.94
C LEU A 188 3.51 3.12 -20.21
N LEU A 189 2.38 3.81 -20.01
CA LEU A 189 1.21 3.23 -19.33
C LEU A 189 -0.06 3.67 -20.07
N GLU A 190 -0.96 2.72 -20.28
CA GLU A 190 -2.28 2.96 -20.86
C GLU A 190 -3.28 1.87 -20.45
N ALA A 191 -4.55 2.13 -20.65
CA ALA A 191 -5.59 1.13 -20.54
C ALA A 191 -5.44 0.09 -21.66
N SER A 192 -5.64 -1.18 -21.35
CA SER A 192 -5.70 -2.26 -22.33
C SER A 192 -6.63 -3.35 -21.81
N ARG A 193 -6.93 -4.39 -22.63
CA ARG A 193 -7.81 -5.48 -22.22
C ARG A 193 -7.38 -6.06 -20.87
N GLY A 194 -8.26 -5.94 -19.85
CA GLY A 194 -7.97 -6.34 -18.48
C GLY A 194 -7.08 -5.37 -17.68
N ARG A 195 -6.82 -4.16 -18.21
CA ARG A 195 -6.02 -3.13 -17.56
C ARG A 195 -6.78 -1.83 -17.42
N LEU A 196 -6.96 -1.39 -16.16
CA LEU A 196 -7.55 -0.08 -15.86
C LEU A 196 -6.59 1.05 -16.26
N PRO A 197 -7.12 2.22 -16.66
CA PRO A 197 -6.30 3.36 -17.03
C PRO A 197 -5.48 3.90 -15.86
N PRO A 198 -4.24 4.32 -16.08
CA PRO A 198 -3.44 4.99 -15.05
C PRO A 198 -4.03 6.35 -14.68
N ARG A 199 -3.79 6.79 -13.43
CA ARG A 199 -4.18 8.12 -12.96
C ARG A 199 -2.96 9.01 -12.80
N HIS A 200 -2.27 8.92 -11.69
CA HIS A 200 -1.10 9.71 -11.36
C HIS A 200 0.14 8.83 -11.33
N VAL A 201 1.26 9.40 -11.68
CA VAL A 201 2.55 8.71 -11.67
C VAL A 201 3.56 9.45 -10.79
N ALA A 202 4.55 8.71 -10.30
CA ALA A 202 5.78 9.23 -9.74
C ALA A 202 6.94 8.37 -10.24
N VAL A 203 8.15 8.88 -10.16
CA VAL A 203 9.33 8.19 -10.65
C VAL A 203 10.45 8.19 -9.63
N ARG A 204 11.27 7.14 -9.66
CA ARG A 204 12.52 7.03 -8.93
C ARG A 204 13.57 6.37 -9.80
N GLN A 205 14.72 7.02 -9.95
CA GLN A 205 15.83 6.46 -10.71
C GLN A 205 16.82 5.74 -9.77
N GLU A 206 17.15 4.49 -10.12
CA GLU A 206 18.12 3.67 -9.41
C GLU A 206 19.18 3.18 -10.41
N GLY A 207 20.22 3.97 -10.63
CA GLY A 207 21.21 3.71 -11.67
C GLY A 207 20.59 3.70 -13.07
N HIS A 208 20.68 2.56 -13.78
CA HIS A 208 20.07 2.38 -15.11
C HIS A 208 18.61 1.88 -15.07
N TRP A 209 17.97 1.95 -13.92
CA TRP A 209 16.58 1.56 -13.78
C TRP A 209 15.73 2.74 -13.32
N LEU A 210 14.53 2.84 -13.87
CA LEU A 210 13.50 3.76 -13.41
C LEU A 210 12.36 2.95 -12.81
N ARG A 211 11.99 3.22 -11.55
CA ARG A 211 10.72 2.77 -11.01
C ARG A 211 9.65 3.79 -11.34
N VAL A 212 8.54 3.33 -11.87
CA VAL A 212 7.35 4.13 -12.15
C VAL A 212 6.27 3.70 -11.19
N PHE A 213 5.89 4.57 -10.27
CA PHE A 213 4.78 4.38 -9.33
C PHE A 213 3.52 4.96 -9.94
N TYR A 214 2.38 4.33 -9.72
CA TYR A 214 1.13 4.81 -10.30
C TYR A 214 -0.11 4.26 -9.60
N THR A 215 -1.24 4.98 -9.74
CA THR A 215 -2.57 4.52 -9.36
C THR A 215 -3.44 4.30 -10.60
N ARG A 216 -4.67 3.77 -10.44
CA ARG A 216 -5.56 3.46 -11.56
C ARG A 216 -6.97 3.93 -11.29
N LYS A 217 -7.57 4.57 -12.28
CA LYS A 217 -9.00 4.91 -12.29
C LYS A 217 -9.83 3.63 -12.38
N GLY A 218 -10.88 3.53 -11.58
CA GLY A 218 -11.75 2.36 -11.52
C GLY A 218 -11.26 1.20 -10.69
N ASP A 219 -10.10 1.32 -10.01
CA ASP A 219 -9.60 0.31 -9.08
C ASP A 219 -10.46 0.26 -7.80
N ARG A 220 -10.43 -0.86 -7.07
CA ARG A 220 -11.28 -1.10 -5.89
C ARG A 220 -10.54 -1.89 -4.80
N PRO A 221 -9.99 -1.23 -3.78
CA PRO A 221 -9.80 0.21 -3.65
C PRO A 221 -8.76 0.74 -4.64
N GLU A 222 -8.67 2.07 -4.83
CA GLU A 222 -7.57 2.66 -5.57
C GLU A 222 -6.27 2.50 -4.78
N ARG A 223 -5.23 1.95 -5.43
CA ARG A 223 -3.98 1.46 -4.84
C ARG A 223 -2.78 2.01 -5.57
N ILE A 224 -1.64 2.02 -4.90
CA ILE A 224 -0.36 2.38 -5.50
C ILE A 224 0.36 1.11 -5.96
N PHE A 225 0.73 1.09 -7.23
CA PHE A 225 1.53 0.07 -7.89
C PHE A 225 2.88 0.64 -8.29
N TYR A 226 3.84 -0.23 -8.59
CA TYR A 226 5.03 0.16 -9.31
C TYR A 226 5.41 -0.87 -10.38
N GLY A 227 6.15 -0.38 -11.38
CA GLY A 227 6.83 -1.17 -12.38
C GLY A 227 8.24 -0.64 -12.63
N THR A 228 9.02 -1.32 -13.46
CA THR A 228 10.41 -0.93 -13.75
C THR A 228 10.63 -0.70 -15.24
N VAL A 229 11.49 0.24 -15.57
CA VAL A 229 11.97 0.55 -16.92
C VAL A 229 13.48 0.40 -16.96
N ASP A 230 14.01 -0.27 -17.97
CA ASP A 230 15.42 -0.44 -18.23
C ASP A 230 15.92 0.75 -19.07
N LEU A 231 16.63 1.70 -18.44
CA LEU A 231 17.16 2.91 -19.06
C LEU A 231 18.43 2.67 -19.89
N SER A 232 19.06 1.50 -19.80
CA SER A 232 20.23 1.15 -20.62
C SER A 232 19.91 1.02 -22.11
N ARG A 233 18.63 0.92 -22.44
CA ARG A 233 18.15 0.87 -23.84
C ARG A 233 17.92 2.27 -24.38
N GLY A 234 17.92 2.41 -25.70
CA GLY A 234 17.52 3.68 -26.31
C GLY A 234 16.11 4.10 -25.84
N TRP A 235 15.97 5.35 -25.44
CA TRP A 235 14.77 5.88 -24.75
C TRP A 235 13.43 5.63 -25.48
N ARG A 236 13.44 5.53 -26.81
CA ARG A 236 12.25 5.18 -27.60
C ARG A 236 11.80 3.73 -27.44
N ARG A 237 12.60 2.86 -26.77
CA ARG A 237 12.31 1.45 -26.47
C ARG A 237 12.01 1.23 -24.99
N TRP A 238 11.93 2.30 -24.20
CA TRP A 238 11.56 2.18 -22.80
C TRP A 238 10.12 1.73 -22.64
N THR A 239 9.91 0.76 -21.79
CA THR A 239 8.59 0.19 -21.47
C THR A 239 8.54 -0.16 -20.00
N VAL A 240 7.39 0.06 -19.36
CA VAL A 240 7.17 -0.36 -17.97
C VAL A 240 6.92 -1.86 -17.95
N ARG A 241 7.79 -2.57 -17.25
CA ARG A 241 7.66 -4.01 -16.99
C ARG A 241 7.11 -4.23 -15.61
N GLU A 242 6.34 -5.31 -15.46
CA GLU A 242 5.67 -5.74 -14.23
C GLU A 242 4.66 -4.73 -13.68
N ARG A 243 3.89 -5.22 -12.72
CA ARG A 243 2.94 -4.45 -11.93
C ARG A 243 2.88 -5.07 -10.56
N ILE A 244 3.59 -4.44 -9.65
CA ILE A 244 3.66 -4.91 -8.28
C ILE A 244 2.84 -3.94 -7.45
N GLU A 245 1.89 -4.46 -6.69
CA GLU A 245 1.19 -3.67 -5.69
C GLU A 245 2.17 -3.30 -4.59
N LEU A 246 2.25 -2.00 -4.30
CA LEU A 246 3.11 -1.48 -3.25
C LEU A 246 2.33 -1.15 -1.98
N LEU A 247 1.18 -0.49 -2.14
CA LEU A 247 0.43 0.04 -1.02
C LEU A 247 -1.06 0.12 -1.36
N ARG A 248 -1.91 -0.31 -0.40
CA ARG A 248 -3.36 -0.13 -0.43
C ARG A 248 -3.82 0.52 0.87
N PRO A 249 -5.00 1.14 0.94
CA PRO A 249 -5.53 1.64 2.20
C PRO A 249 -5.53 0.54 3.28
N ALA A 250 -5.00 0.86 4.46
CA ALA A 250 -4.90 -0.08 5.58
C ALA A 250 -5.10 0.57 6.96
N THR A 251 -5.27 1.90 7.01
CA THR A 251 -5.57 2.65 8.23
C THR A 251 -6.81 3.52 8.04
N ASP A 252 -7.43 3.94 9.15
CA ASP A 252 -8.59 4.85 9.11
C ASP A 252 -8.24 6.17 8.42
N PHE A 253 -7.03 6.69 8.64
CA PHE A 253 -6.54 7.87 7.93
C PHE A 253 -6.51 7.67 6.41
N GLU A 254 -6.22 6.47 5.95
CA GLU A 254 -6.21 6.10 4.52
C GLU A 254 -7.60 5.74 3.98
N GLY A 255 -8.63 5.76 4.83
CA GLY A 255 -10.00 5.41 4.48
C GLY A 255 -10.26 3.90 4.41
N ALA A 256 -9.44 3.07 5.06
CA ALA A 256 -9.61 1.61 5.03
C ALA A 256 -10.91 1.12 5.69
N ASP A 257 -11.48 1.93 6.58
CA ASP A 257 -12.77 1.73 7.24
C ASP A 257 -13.98 2.08 6.36
N LEU A 258 -13.75 2.78 5.24
CA LEU A 258 -14.80 3.24 4.34
C LEU A 258 -15.19 2.16 3.32
N PRO A 259 -16.40 2.25 2.76
CA PRO A 259 -16.88 1.26 1.78
C PRO A 259 -15.95 1.11 0.57
N LEU A 260 -15.69 -0.13 0.17
CA LEU A 260 -14.96 -0.44 -1.05
C LEU A 260 -15.78 -0.04 -2.28
N ARG A 261 -15.42 1.06 -2.91
CA ARG A 261 -16.03 1.55 -4.15
C ARG A 261 -14.98 1.58 -5.27
N ARG A 262 -15.45 1.53 -6.51
CA ARG A 262 -14.58 1.81 -7.66
C ARG A 262 -14.24 3.29 -7.67
N SER A 263 -12.95 3.60 -7.79
CA SER A 263 -12.53 5.00 -7.87
C SER A 263 -13.08 5.66 -9.15
N ARG A 264 -13.48 6.93 -9.03
CA ARG A 264 -14.05 7.72 -10.13
C ARG A 264 -12.97 8.54 -10.83
N THR A 265 -13.26 8.98 -12.04
CA THR A 265 -12.50 10.03 -12.72
C THR A 265 -12.79 11.37 -12.04
N GLY A 266 -11.79 12.25 -11.90
CA GLY A 266 -11.91 13.54 -11.24
C GLY A 266 -11.57 13.49 -9.75
N SER A 267 -11.96 14.54 -9.02
CA SER A 267 -11.74 14.69 -7.57
C SER A 267 -12.48 13.63 -6.75
N ALA A 268 -11.96 13.36 -5.57
CA ALA A 268 -12.71 12.62 -4.56
C ALA A 268 -13.83 13.51 -3.98
N GLU A 269 -15.01 12.95 -3.84
CA GLU A 269 -16.14 13.58 -3.16
C GLU A 269 -16.09 13.25 -1.66
N GLY A 270 -15.19 13.92 -0.93
CA GLY A 270 -14.91 13.64 0.47
C GLY A 270 -13.97 12.43 0.64
N ARG A 271 -14.05 11.78 1.81
CA ARG A 271 -13.17 10.65 2.13
C ARG A 271 -13.60 9.38 1.41
N GLU A 272 -12.63 8.71 0.79
CA GLU A 272 -12.82 7.45 0.05
C GLU A 272 -11.80 6.39 0.52
N ASN A 273 -12.12 5.11 0.37
CA ASN A 273 -11.16 4.03 0.53
C ASN A 273 -10.24 4.00 -0.71
N ALA A 274 -9.26 4.91 -0.74
CA ALA A 274 -8.41 5.11 -1.90
C ALA A 274 -7.08 5.80 -1.53
N LEU A 275 -5.99 5.41 -2.19
CA LEU A 275 -4.70 6.11 -2.19
C LEU A 275 -4.46 6.67 -3.58
N ARG A 276 -4.04 7.95 -3.64
CA ARG A 276 -3.81 8.67 -4.90
C ARG A 276 -2.49 9.43 -4.89
N ASP A 277 -2.13 10.07 -5.97
CA ASP A 277 -1.06 11.05 -6.13
C ASP A 277 0.28 10.64 -5.49
N PRO A 278 0.88 9.51 -5.91
CA PRO A 278 2.20 9.16 -5.42
C PRO A 278 3.22 10.23 -5.79
N ALA A 279 4.13 10.53 -4.86
CA ALA A 279 5.32 11.34 -5.10
C ALA A 279 6.52 10.72 -4.38
N ILE A 280 7.72 10.92 -4.91
CA ILE A 280 8.94 10.36 -4.35
C ILE A 280 9.83 11.48 -3.84
N PHE A 281 10.36 11.29 -2.64
CA PHE A 281 11.42 12.11 -2.08
C PHE A 281 12.63 11.23 -1.73
N GLU A 282 13.83 11.72 -2.01
CA GLU A 282 15.09 11.02 -1.74
C GLU A 282 16.06 11.93 -0.98
N GLU A 283 16.69 11.36 0.03
CA GLU A 283 17.72 12.01 0.83
C GLU A 283 18.65 10.96 1.45
N ASP A 284 19.96 11.20 1.46
CA ASP A 284 20.96 10.35 2.12
C ASP A 284 20.84 8.85 1.77
N GLY A 285 20.56 8.54 0.51
CA GLY A 285 20.41 7.17 0.01
C GLY A 285 19.13 6.47 0.43
N ARG A 286 18.24 7.16 1.14
CA ARG A 286 16.90 6.68 1.52
C ARG A 286 15.85 7.29 0.59
N ALA A 287 14.72 6.63 0.48
CA ALA A 287 13.61 7.11 -0.32
C ALA A 287 12.29 6.99 0.43
N TRP A 288 11.42 7.95 0.20
CA TRP A 288 10.09 8.01 0.77
C TRP A 288 9.04 8.20 -0.32
N LEU A 289 7.90 7.61 -0.07
CA LEU A 289 6.69 7.76 -0.85
C LEU A 289 5.73 8.68 -0.09
N LEU A 290 5.38 9.80 -0.70
CA LEU A 290 4.25 10.61 -0.29
C LEU A 290 3.04 10.20 -1.12
N TYR A 291 1.84 10.30 -0.55
CA TYR A 291 0.60 9.98 -1.26
C TYR A 291 -0.60 10.67 -0.64
N ALA A 292 -1.58 10.97 -1.47
CA ALA A 292 -2.89 11.42 -0.99
C ALA A 292 -3.65 10.23 -0.39
N ALA A 293 -4.15 10.41 0.83
CA ALA A 293 -4.85 9.41 1.62
C ALA A 293 -6.35 9.65 1.65
N ALA A 294 -7.13 8.60 1.86
CA ALA A 294 -8.60 8.60 1.90
C ALA A 294 -9.23 9.36 0.71
N GLY A 295 -8.78 9.02 -0.49
CA GLY A 295 -9.07 9.77 -1.70
C GLY A 295 -8.13 10.98 -1.81
N GLU A 296 -8.57 12.16 -1.42
CA GLU A 296 -7.82 13.42 -1.45
C GLU A 296 -8.04 14.20 -0.14
N SER A 297 -7.98 13.49 1.01
CA SER A 297 -8.31 14.05 2.33
C SER A 297 -7.11 14.21 3.25
N GLY A 298 -5.90 14.19 2.71
CA GLY A 298 -4.66 14.39 3.46
C GLY A 298 -3.46 13.79 2.76
N ILE A 299 -2.26 14.10 3.24
CA ILE A 299 -1.00 13.57 2.71
C ILE A 299 -0.33 12.71 3.78
N ALA A 300 0.06 11.50 3.39
CA ALA A 300 0.80 10.55 4.21
C ALA A 300 2.20 10.29 3.66
N LEU A 301 3.05 9.76 4.54
CA LEU A 301 4.44 9.39 4.26
C LEU A 301 4.67 7.91 4.54
N ALA A 302 5.37 7.24 3.64
CA ALA A 302 5.91 5.91 3.84
C ALA A 302 7.38 5.85 3.41
N GLU A 303 8.21 5.13 4.14
CA GLU A 303 9.60 4.87 3.75
C GLU A 303 9.65 3.69 2.77
N LEU A 304 10.33 3.87 1.66
CA LEU A 304 10.61 2.80 0.70
C LEU A 304 11.85 2.03 1.12
N ARG A 305 11.71 0.73 1.32
CA ARG A 305 12.80 -0.17 1.71
C ARG A 305 12.99 -1.27 0.69
N PRO A 306 14.21 -1.76 0.47
CA PRO A 306 14.40 -2.97 -0.28
C PRO A 306 13.57 -4.11 0.32
N GLN A 307 12.87 -4.84 -0.54
CA GLN A 307 12.28 -6.11 -0.13
C GLN A 307 13.44 -7.10 0.09
N PRO A 308 13.50 -7.80 1.22
CA PRO A 308 14.58 -8.73 1.46
C PRO A 308 14.71 -9.71 0.29
N SER A 309 15.86 -9.71 -0.36
CA SER A 309 16.17 -10.71 -1.40
C SER A 309 16.36 -12.06 -0.73
N ARG A 310 15.72 -13.12 -1.25
CA ARG A 310 16.04 -14.52 -0.86
C ARG A 310 17.44 -14.93 -1.37
N PRO A 311 18.23 -15.78 -0.67
CA PRO A 311 18.35 -15.94 0.78
C PRO A 311 19.75 -15.56 1.31
N MET A 312 19.83 -14.79 2.36
CA MET A 312 20.96 -14.90 3.28
C MET A 312 20.80 -16.21 4.07
N SER A 313 21.91 -16.83 4.48
CA SER A 313 21.86 -18.07 5.27
C SER A 313 20.87 -17.91 6.43
N ALA A 314 20.02 -18.90 6.66
CA ALA A 314 18.88 -18.85 7.58
C ALA A 314 19.25 -18.25 8.98
N SER A 315 20.46 -18.49 9.49
CA SER A 315 20.92 -17.99 10.78
C SER A 315 21.18 -16.46 10.84
N ARG A 316 21.64 -15.84 9.74
CA ARG A 316 21.87 -14.37 9.69
C ARG A 316 20.58 -13.58 9.42
N ALA A 317 19.67 -14.16 8.66
CA ALA A 317 18.34 -13.57 8.43
C ALA A 317 17.50 -13.61 9.72
N VAL A 318 17.57 -14.71 10.47
CA VAL A 318 16.90 -14.86 11.77
C VAL A 318 17.45 -13.85 12.78
N ALA A 319 18.76 -13.69 12.90
CA ALA A 319 19.36 -12.72 13.83
C ALA A 319 19.03 -11.25 13.49
N ALA A 320 18.96 -10.89 12.19
CA ALA A 320 18.58 -9.53 11.77
C ALA A 320 17.08 -9.26 11.97
N LEU A 321 16.23 -10.26 11.77
CA LEU A 321 14.79 -10.20 12.05
C LEU A 321 14.50 -10.18 13.55
N GLU A 322 15.27 -10.91 14.35
CA GLU A 322 15.16 -10.91 15.82
C GLU A 322 15.55 -9.55 16.42
N ASP A 323 16.61 -8.89 15.95
CA ASP A 323 16.98 -7.54 16.41
C ASP A 323 15.96 -6.47 15.97
N GLN A 324 15.44 -6.55 14.75
CA GLN A 324 14.42 -5.65 14.26
C GLN A 324 13.05 -5.89 14.91
N SER A 325 12.69 -7.15 15.17
CA SER A 325 11.45 -7.51 15.84
C SER A 325 11.50 -7.20 17.33
N ALA A 326 12.65 -7.31 18.00
CA ALA A 326 12.83 -6.89 19.38
C ALA A 326 12.65 -5.38 19.56
N ARG A 327 13.15 -4.56 18.63
CA ARG A 327 12.94 -3.10 18.63
C ARG A 327 11.49 -2.73 18.36
N LEU A 328 10.83 -3.44 17.44
CA LEU A 328 9.42 -3.26 17.14
C LEU A 328 8.53 -3.72 18.29
N ALA A 329 8.84 -4.85 18.92
CA ALA A 329 8.15 -5.35 20.12
C ALA A 329 8.28 -4.35 21.28
N GLN A 330 9.46 -3.75 21.48
CA GLN A 330 9.68 -2.73 22.50
C GLN A 330 8.91 -1.43 22.18
N ALA A 331 8.80 -1.05 20.89
CA ALA A 331 7.99 0.08 20.45
C ALA A 331 6.48 -0.21 20.62
N ILE A 332 6.02 -1.40 20.22
CA ILE A 332 4.66 -1.88 20.41
C ILE A 332 4.33 -1.97 21.90
N GLY A 333 5.21 -2.55 22.74
CA GLY A 333 5.04 -2.62 24.18
C GLY A 333 4.90 -1.23 24.83
N ARG A 334 5.71 -0.24 24.43
CA ARG A 334 5.60 1.15 24.91
C ARG A 334 4.30 1.83 24.50
N VAL A 335 3.77 1.50 23.34
CA VAL A 335 2.45 2.00 22.86
C VAL A 335 1.33 1.34 23.68
N PHE A 336 1.43 0.02 23.92
CA PHE A 336 0.44 -0.71 24.72
C PHE A 336 0.46 -0.32 26.21
N ASP A 337 1.62 -0.09 26.80
CA ASP A 337 1.75 0.41 28.18
C ASP A 337 1.16 1.82 28.37
N ARG A 338 1.12 2.63 27.29
CA ARG A 338 0.56 4.00 27.31
C ARG A 338 -0.90 4.08 26.92
N THR A 339 -1.38 3.11 26.11
CA THR A 339 -2.78 3.00 25.70
C THR A 339 -3.34 1.70 26.29
N ARG A 340 -3.99 1.77 27.45
CA ARG A 340 -4.90 0.68 27.83
C ARG A 340 -5.84 0.45 26.67
N LEU A 341 -5.98 -0.81 26.20
CA LEU A 341 -7.06 -1.20 25.29
C LEU A 341 -8.35 -0.59 25.84
N LYS A 342 -8.88 0.39 25.15
CA LYS A 342 -10.13 1.07 25.56
C LYS A 342 -11.35 0.18 25.34
N GLN A 343 -11.14 -1.00 24.77
CA GLN A 343 -12.15 -1.98 24.43
C GLN A 343 -11.85 -3.28 25.20
N PRO A 344 -12.81 -3.86 25.91
CA PRO A 344 -12.56 -5.00 26.78
C PRO A 344 -12.15 -6.28 26.04
N ASN A 345 -12.61 -6.50 24.78
CA ASN A 345 -12.37 -7.74 24.04
C ASN A 345 -11.94 -7.48 22.59
N GLY A 346 -10.63 -7.25 22.36
CA GLY A 346 -10.05 -7.30 21.03
C GLY A 346 -9.81 -8.75 20.59
N ILE A 347 -10.28 -9.15 19.42
CA ILE A 347 -10.09 -10.51 18.86
C ILE A 347 -9.42 -10.39 17.48
N PHE A 348 -8.31 -11.09 17.31
CA PHE A 348 -7.58 -11.15 16.06
C PHE A 348 -7.74 -12.52 15.39
N ILE A 349 -8.14 -12.53 14.12
CA ILE A 349 -8.25 -13.74 13.30
C ILE A 349 -7.00 -13.87 12.44
N ALA A 350 -6.21 -14.92 12.65
CA ALA A 350 -5.01 -15.25 11.90
C ALA A 350 -5.13 -16.62 11.20
N GLY A 351 -4.12 -16.98 10.43
CA GLY A 351 -4.03 -18.25 9.71
C GLY A 351 -3.64 -18.05 8.24
N CYS A 352 -3.25 -19.10 7.56
CA CYS A 352 -2.85 -19.04 6.16
C CYS A 352 -4.00 -18.54 5.27
N ALA A 353 -3.68 -17.85 4.18
CA ALA A 353 -4.66 -17.55 3.15
C ALA A 353 -5.40 -18.84 2.72
N ARG A 354 -6.70 -18.77 2.47
CA ARG A 354 -7.56 -19.93 2.10
C ARG A 354 -7.79 -20.96 3.20
N SER A 355 -7.39 -20.73 4.45
CA SER A 355 -7.71 -21.58 5.59
C SER A 355 -9.03 -21.23 6.30
N GLY A 356 -9.85 -20.35 5.70
CA GLY A 356 -11.17 -20.01 6.23
C GLY A 356 -11.23 -18.73 7.08
N THR A 357 -10.19 -17.90 7.09
CA THR A 357 -10.16 -16.64 7.86
C THR A 357 -11.33 -15.70 7.52
N THR A 358 -11.79 -15.66 6.26
CA THR A 358 -12.96 -14.87 5.87
C THR A 358 -14.25 -15.46 6.42
N LEU A 359 -14.43 -16.78 6.33
CA LEU A 359 -15.61 -17.45 6.86
C LEU A 359 -15.67 -17.31 8.39
N SER A 360 -14.52 -17.36 9.07
CA SER A 360 -14.42 -17.10 10.51
C SER A 360 -14.79 -15.67 10.89
N ARG A 361 -14.36 -14.68 10.09
CA ARG A 361 -14.77 -13.28 10.25
C ARG A 361 -16.30 -13.14 10.12
N ASP A 362 -16.89 -13.80 9.13
CA ASP A 362 -18.33 -13.73 8.88
C ASP A 362 -19.12 -14.43 10.02
N LEU A 363 -18.59 -15.54 10.58
CA LEU A 363 -19.14 -16.14 11.79
C LEU A 363 -19.11 -15.16 12.99
N MET A 364 -18.03 -14.39 13.17
CA MET A 364 -17.94 -13.41 14.25
C MET A 364 -19.01 -12.30 14.13
N ALA A 365 -19.49 -12.00 12.95
CA ALA A 365 -20.59 -11.05 12.74
C ALA A 365 -21.97 -11.58 13.24
N CYS A 366 -22.07 -12.86 13.60
CA CYS A 366 -23.26 -13.46 14.14
C CYS A 366 -23.39 -13.33 15.67
N PHE A 367 -22.44 -12.69 16.35
CA PHE A 367 -22.49 -12.45 17.79
C PHE A 367 -23.01 -11.05 18.12
N ASP A 368 -23.71 -10.96 19.26
CA ASP A 368 -24.18 -9.69 19.81
C ASP A 368 -23.00 -8.81 20.25
N ASP A 369 -23.24 -7.51 20.27
CA ASP A 369 -22.29 -6.49 20.75
C ASP A 369 -20.86 -6.67 20.19
N THR A 370 -20.81 -7.07 18.92
CA THR A 370 -19.56 -7.42 18.22
C THR A 370 -19.42 -6.63 16.94
N TYR A 371 -18.42 -5.73 16.91
CA TYR A 371 -17.99 -5.06 15.70
C TYR A 371 -16.96 -5.90 14.97
N VAL A 372 -17.21 -6.18 13.71
CA VAL A 372 -16.30 -6.93 12.82
C VAL A 372 -15.80 -6.01 11.71
N LEU A 373 -14.51 -5.76 11.66
CA LEU A 373 -13.90 -4.96 10.60
C LEU A 373 -14.11 -5.65 9.25
N ALA A 374 -14.73 -4.95 8.30
CA ALA A 374 -15.14 -5.51 7.00
C ALA A 374 -13.97 -5.95 6.09
N GLY A 375 -12.78 -5.39 6.30
CA GLY A 375 -11.57 -5.66 5.51
C GLY A 375 -10.56 -6.55 6.22
N GLU A 376 -9.33 -6.51 5.71
CA GLU A 376 -8.14 -7.07 6.35
C GLU A 376 -7.33 -5.94 6.96
N ALA A 377 -6.85 -6.12 8.19
CA ALA A 377 -6.00 -5.14 8.87
C ALA A 377 -4.95 -5.83 9.76
N PRO A 378 -3.84 -5.17 10.09
CA PRO A 378 -2.93 -5.66 11.11
C PRO A 378 -3.61 -5.63 12.49
N PHE A 379 -3.13 -6.45 13.43
CA PHE A 379 -3.71 -6.46 14.78
C PHE A 379 -3.59 -5.11 15.52
N SER A 380 -2.64 -4.24 15.12
CA SER A 380 -2.51 -2.88 15.64
C SER A 380 -3.76 -2.02 15.42
N ALA A 381 -4.59 -2.35 14.44
CA ALA A 381 -5.88 -1.67 14.23
C ALA A 381 -6.81 -1.81 15.45
N LEU A 382 -6.68 -2.89 16.24
CA LEU A 382 -7.44 -3.06 17.50
C LEU A 382 -7.12 -1.99 18.55
N LEU A 383 -5.97 -1.29 18.44
CA LEU A 383 -5.58 -0.19 19.34
C LEU A 383 -6.27 1.12 18.99
N ASP A 384 -6.50 1.34 17.70
CA ASP A 384 -6.97 2.61 17.16
C ASP A 384 -8.50 2.65 16.99
N LEU A 385 -9.13 1.47 16.89
CA LEU A 385 -10.57 1.35 16.71
C LEU A 385 -11.31 1.72 18.00
N LYS A 386 -11.97 2.89 18.01
CA LYS A 386 -12.91 3.29 19.06
C LYS A 386 -14.32 2.86 18.65
N ARG A 387 -14.85 1.84 19.29
CA ARG A 387 -16.19 1.32 19.02
C ARG A 387 -17.06 1.35 20.28
N ARG A 388 -18.39 1.30 20.10
CA ARG A 388 -19.35 1.20 21.21
C ARG A 388 -19.55 -0.24 21.64
N GLU A 389 -19.36 -1.15 20.69
CA GLU A 389 -19.49 -2.59 20.88
C GLU A 389 -18.41 -3.10 21.85
N ALA A 390 -18.77 -4.04 22.72
CA ALA A 390 -17.85 -4.62 23.69
C ALA A 390 -16.75 -5.47 23.05
N ASN A 391 -17.05 -6.07 21.89
CA ASN A 391 -16.13 -6.94 21.16
C ASN A 391 -15.73 -6.30 19.84
N VAL A 392 -14.44 -6.32 19.52
CA VAL A 392 -13.91 -5.82 18.25
C VAL A 392 -13.07 -6.89 17.58
N VAL A 393 -13.42 -7.24 16.37
CA VAL A 393 -12.80 -8.32 15.61
C VAL A 393 -12.07 -7.76 14.39
N VAL A 394 -10.81 -8.14 14.25
CA VAL A 394 -9.97 -7.79 13.10
C VAL A 394 -9.43 -9.06 12.46
N LYS A 395 -9.57 -9.16 11.14
CA LYS A 395 -9.01 -10.24 10.33
C LYS A 395 -7.67 -9.82 9.74
N ARG A 396 -6.70 -10.70 9.77
CA ARG A 396 -5.32 -10.54 9.31
C ARG A 396 -5.16 -9.95 7.90
N THR A 397 -4.06 -9.22 7.69
CA THR A 397 -3.50 -8.91 6.35
C THR A 397 -2.61 -10.04 5.84
N ALA A 398 -2.16 -9.92 4.57
CA ALA A 398 -1.28 -10.90 3.95
C ALA A 398 0.00 -11.18 4.76
N ASP A 399 0.59 -10.19 5.42
CA ASP A 399 1.91 -10.30 6.07
C ASP A 399 1.82 -10.39 7.61
N SER A 400 0.62 -10.60 8.16
CA SER A 400 0.40 -10.67 9.63
C SER A 400 1.18 -11.79 10.33
N HIS A 401 1.57 -12.85 9.61
CA HIS A 401 2.38 -13.94 10.14
C HIS A 401 3.79 -13.49 10.58
N GLU A 402 4.33 -12.43 9.99
CA GLU A 402 5.64 -11.88 10.38
C GLU A 402 5.61 -11.25 11.77
N LEU A 403 4.49 -10.62 12.13
CA LEU A 403 4.31 -9.89 13.39
C LEU A 403 3.50 -10.68 14.42
N LEU A 404 3.04 -11.89 14.12
CA LEU A 404 2.14 -12.65 14.98
C LEU A 404 2.76 -12.94 16.37
N SER A 405 4.08 -13.13 16.45
CA SER A 405 4.80 -13.32 17.72
C SER A 405 4.75 -12.10 18.66
N HIS A 406 4.38 -10.93 18.15
CA HIS A 406 4.24 -9.68 18.90
C HIS A 406 2.78 -9.31 19.22
N LEU A 407 1.83 -10.21 18.92
CA LEU A 407 0.43 -10.00 19.26
C LEU A 407 0.30 -9.90 20.79
N PRO A 408 -0.18 -8.77 21.35
CA PRO A 408 -0.35 -8.61 22.79
C PRO A 408 -1.18 -9.72 23.43
N ALA A 409 -0.83 -10.09 24.66
CA ALA A 409 -1.47 -11.22 25.36
C ALA A 409 -2.96 -10.97 25.62
N GLU A 410 -3.35 -9.71 25.77
CA GLU A 410 -4.72 -9.26 26.02
C GLU A 410 -5.64 -9.39 24.82
N ILE A 411 -5.09 -9.50 23.62
CA ILE A 411 -5.88 -9.69 22.40
C ILE A 411 -6.16 -11.18 22.22
N GLY A 412 -7.43 -11.56 22.15
CA GLY A 412 -7.85 -12.91 21.83
C GLY A 412 -7.37 -13.34 20.44
N LEU A 413 -6.97 -14.59 20.26
CA LEU A 413 -6.50 -15.10 18.98
C LEU A 413 -7.31 -16.31 18.52
N ILE A 414 -7.96 -16.16 17.37
CA ILE A 414 -8.50 -17.28 16.58
C ILE A 414 -7.48 -17.58 15.49
N TYR A 415 -6.92 -18.78 15.47
CA TYR A 415 -6.01 -19.22 14.42
C TYR A 415 -6.67 -20.27 13.54
N CYS A 416 -6.98 -19.87 12.30
CA CYS A 416 -7.65 -20.75 11.33
C CYS A 416 -6.66 -21.74 10.74
N VAL A 417 -6.97 -23.03 10.84
CA VAL A 417 -6.23 -24.13 10.24
C VAL A 417 -7.08 -24.85 9.21
N ARG A 418 -6.46 -25.43 8.21
CA ARG A 418 -7.10 -26.22 7.16
C ARG A 418 -6.10 -27.23 6.62
N HIS A 419 -6.62 -28.35 6.08
CA HIS A 419 -5.79 -29.35 5.43
C HIS A 419 -4.83 -28.68 4.43
N PRO A 420 -3.49 -28.86 4.55
CA PRO A 420 -2.51 -28.12 3.74
C PRO A 420 -2.73 -28.25 2.24
N PHE A 421 -3.09 -29.46 1.77
CA PHE A 421 -3.32 -29.70 0.35
C PHE A 421 -4.58 -29.01 -0.17
N ASP A 422 -5.62 -28.84 0.66
CA ASP A 422 -6.79 -28.03 0.30
C ASP A 422 -6.47 -26.53 0.24
N VAL A 423 -5.51 -26.06 1.04
CA VAL A 423 -4.99 -24.69 0.97
C VAL A 423 -4.23 -24.50 -0.34
N LEU A 424 -3.32 -25.41 -0.66
CA LEU A 424 -2.46 -25.34 -1.86
C LEU A 424 -3.26 -25.47 -3.16
N THR A 425 -4.33 -26.29 -3.21
CA THR A 425 -5.20 -26.42 -4.39
C THR A 425 -6.18 -25.26 -4.57
N SER A 426 -6.17 -24.27 -3.65
CA SER A 426 -7.10 -23.16 -3.74
C SER A 426 -6.80 -22.23 -4.90
N GLN A 427 -7.84 -21.84 -5.61
CA GLN A 427 -7.79 -20.82 -6.65
C GLN A 427 -8.35 -19.49 -6.09
N HIS A 428 -7.90 -18.39 -6.65
CA HIS A 428 -8.41 -17.06 -6.37
C HIS A 428 -8.68 -16.31 -7.67
N PRO A 429 -9.85 -15.66 -7.85
CA PRO A 429 -10.19 -14.98 -9.11
C PRO A 429 -9.14 -13.97 -9.58
N GLU A 430 -8.44 -13.32 -8.66
CA GLU A 430 -7.41 -12.33 -8.98
C GLU A 430 -6.08 -12.94 -9.45
N THR A 431 -5.79 -14.19 -9.10
CA THR A 431 -4.51 -14.84 -9.38
C THR A 431 -4.61 -16.05 -10.29
N MET A 432 -5.81 -16.54 -10.58
CA MET A 432 -6.02 -17.73 -11.40
C MET A 432 -5.51 -17.59 -12.86
N HIS A 433 -5.32 -16.34 -13.31
CA HIS A 433 -4.75 -16.05 -14.64
C HIS A 433 -3.21 -15.99 -14.65
N GLU A 434 -2.60 -15.87 -13.46
CA GLU A 434 -1.14 -15.74 -13.30
C GLU A 434 -0.52 -17.01 -12.71
N ARG A 435 -1.27 -17.70 -11.86
CA ARG A 435 -0.84 -18.91 -11.15
C ARG A 435 -1.99 -19.88 -11.05
N ARG A 436 -1.68 -21.14 -11.25
CA ARG A 436 -2.67 -22.22 -11.16
C ARG A 436 -3.20 -22.39 -9.76
N PHE A 437 -2.33 -22.28 -8.75
CA PHE A 437 -2.67 -22.34 -7.33
C PHE A 437 -2.34 -21.00 -6.65
N HIS A 438 -3.26 -20.51 -5.85
CA HIS A 438 -3.13 -19.19 -5.20
C HIS A 438 -2.06 -19.17 -4.11
N VAL A 439 -1.96 -20.22 -3.29
CA VAL A 439 -1.01 -20.34 -2.18
C VAL A 439 0.17 -21.17 -2.62
N THR A 440 1.39 -20.63 -2.52
CA THR A 440 2.63 -21.36 -2.79
C THR A 440 3.09 -22.12 -1.53
N THR A 441 3.97 -23.10 -1.71
CA THR A 441 4.60 -23.84 -0.61
C THR A 441 5.30 -22.93 0.37
N GLU A 442 6.09 -21.95 -0.15
CA GLU A 442 6.82 -21.01 0.67
C GLU A 442 5.88 -20.09 1.47
N ARG A 443 4.74 -19.70 0.87
CA ARG A 443 3.75 -18.90 1.57
C ARG A 443 3.14 -19.69 2.74
N TRP A 444 2.80 -20.96 2.49
CA TRP A 444 2.25 -21.82 3.53
C TRP A 444 3.26 -22.03 4.67
N GLU A 445 4.54 -22.31 4.33
CA GLU A 445 5.61 -22.46 5.32
C GLU A 445 5.81 -21.18 6.15
N ALA A 446 5.83 -20.01 5.53
CA ALA A 446 5.99 -18.73 6.22
C ALA A 446 4.87 -18.48 7.25
N GLU A 447 3.62 -18.84 6.91
CA GLU A 447 2.47 -18.74 7.81
C GLU A 447 2.60 -19.72 8.99
N TYR A 448 2.99 -20.96 8.74
CA TYR A 448 3.21 -21.94 9.79
C TYR A 448 4.40 -21.57 10.70
N ASP A 449 5.49 -21.06 10.13
CA ASP A 449 6.60 -20.52 10.89
C ASP A 449 6.20 -19.32 11.77
N GLY A 450 5.28 -18.48 11.31
CA GLY A 450 4.69 -17.40 12.09
C GLY A 450 4.00 -17.92 13.36
N LEU A 451 3.21 -18.99 13.24
CA LEU A 451 2.58 -19.66 14.38
C LEU A 451 3.62 -20.26 15.34
N LEU A 452 4.62 -20.94 14.80
CA LEU A 452 5.67 -21.55 15.63
C LEU A 452 6.51 -20.50 16.37
N ARG A 453 6.77 -19.33 15.74
CA ARG A 453 7.42 -18.18 16.40
C ARG A 453 6.55 -17.64 17.53
N LEU A 454 5.24 -17.46 17.31
CA LEU A 454 4.32 -17.03 18.37
C LEU A 454 4.37 -17.96 19.58
N ARG A 455 4.26 -19.26 19.36
CA ARG A 455 4.28 -20.25 20.45
C ARG A 455 5.60 -20.24 21.24
N ARG A 456 6.72 -20.06 20.56
CA ARG A 456 8.02 -19.92 21.23
C ARG A 456 8.12 -18.63 22.03
N ALA A 457 7.66 -17.52 21.46
CA ALA A 457 7.69 -16.21 22.14
C ALA A 457 6.69 -16.11 23.29
N GLN A 458 5.56 -16.77 23.18
CA GLN A 458 4.43 -16.71 24.15
C GLN A 458 3.94 -18.12 24.51
N PRO A 459 4.70 -18.94 25.24
CA PRO A 459 4.37 -20.35 25.46
C PRO A 459 3.11 -20.57 26.32
N ARG A 460 2.67 -19.56 27.06
CA ARG A 460 1.44 -19.61 27.90
C ARG A 460 0.22 -19.00 27.21
N ARG A 461 0.37 -18.52 25.96
CA ARG A 461 -0.73 -17.90 25.25
C ARG A 461 -1.81 -18.93 24.88
N VAL A 462 -3.04 -18.61 25.19
CA VAL A 462 -4.19 -19.37 24.72
C VAL A 462 -4.46 -19.01 23.27
N ILE A 463 -4.48 -20.01 22.40
CA ILE A 463 -4.79 -19.88 20.97
C ILE A 463 -6.02 -20.73 20.71
N HIS A 464 -7.10 -20.11 20.23
CA HIS A 464 -8.26 -20.85 19.78
C HIS A 464 -8.05 -21.30 18.34
N TYR A 465 -7.78 -22.59 18.14
CA TYR A 465 -7.63 -23.17 16.80
C TYR A 465 -9.00 -23.47 16.22
N LEU A 466 -9.27 -22.91 15.05
CA LEU A 466 -10.49 -23.14 14.30
C LEU A 466 -10.18 -23.91 13.03
N ARG A 467 -10.55 -25.18 12.97
CA ARG A 467 -10.40 -25.99 11.76
C ARG A 467 -11.48 -25.60 10.76
N TYR A 468 -11.08 -25.39 9.53
CA TYR A 468 -11.99 -25.07 8.43
C TYR A 468 -13.04 -26.17 8.23
N GLU A 469 -12.62 -27.42 8.39
CA GLU A 469 -13.45 -28.61 8.25
C GLU A 469 -14.55 -28.65 9.31
N ASP A 470 -14.25 -28.28 10.56
CA ASP A 470 -15.22 -28.20 11.66
C ASP A 470 -16.19 -27.04 11.43
N LEU A 471 -15.69 -25.91 10.94
CA LEU A 471 -16.51 -24.75 10.61
C LEU A 471 -17.51 -25.04 9.48
N VAL A 472 -17.13 -25.86 8.49
CA VAL A 472 -17.99 -26.23 7.37
C VAL A 472 -18.88 -27.42 7.71
N GLY A 473 -18.39 -28.39 8.48
CA GLY A 473 -19.10 -29.61 8.86
C GLY A 473 -20.13 -29.42 9.95
N GLY A 474 -19.80 -28.57 10.94
CA GLY A 474 -20.63 -28.30 12.11
C GLY A 474 -20.59 -26.82 12.53
N PRO A 475 -21.12 -25.89 11.70
CA PRO A 475 -20.96 -24.45 11.89
C PRO A 475 -21.47 -23.94 13.23
N ASP A 476 -22.58 -24.47 13.73
CA ASP A 476 -23.14 -24.04 15.00
C ASP A 476 -22.34 -24.57 16.21
N ALA A 477 -21.72 -25.73 16.08
CA ALA A 477 -20.81 -26.24 17.10
C ALA A 477 -19.51 -25.43 17.14
N ALA A 478 -18.97 -25.04 15.96
CA ALA A 478 -17.83 -24.13 15.85
C ALA A 478 -18.15 -22.74 16.44
N GLN A 479 -19.36 -22.24 16.19
CA GLN A 479 -19.84 -20.98 16.77
C GLN A 479 -19.92 -21.07 18.28
N GLN A 480 -20.47 -22.16 18.84
CA GLN A 480 -20.56 -22.36 20.28
C GLN A 480 -19.16 -22.43 20.93
N ALA A 481 -18.24 -23.16 20.33
CA ALA A 481 -16.87 -23.24 20.84
C ALA A 481 -16.15 -21.85 20.89
N ILE A 482 -16.42 -20.99 19.92
CA ILE A 482 -15.93 -19.60 19.93
C ILE A 482 -16.68 -18.79 21.01
N ALA A 483 -17.98 -18.94 21.14
CA ALA A 483 -18.77 -18.29 22.17
C ALA A 483 -18.22 -18.60 23.58
N ASP A 484 -17.95 -19.86 23.86
CA ASP A 484 -17.41 -20.33 25.13
C ASP A 484 -15.98 -19.82 25.37
N ALA A 485 -15.14 -19.80 24.32
CA ALA A 485 -13.75 -19.37 24.45
C ALA A 485 -13.59 -17.86 24.71
N PHE A 486 -14.48 -17.03 24.20
CA PHE A 486 -14.40 -15.57 24.27
C PHE A 486 -15.52 -14.89 25.05
N GLY A 487 -16.42 -15.66 25.64
CA GLY A 487 -17.56 -15.14 26.41
C GLY A 487 -18.59 -14.39 25.56
N LEU A 488 -18.80 -14.84 24.31
CA LEU A 488 -19.68 -14.18 23.36
C LEU A 488 -21.10 -14.74 23.40
N VAL A 489 -22.07 -13.90 23.05
CA VAL A 489 -23.48 -14.29 22.94
C VAL A 489 -23.91 -14.33 21.49
N ALA A 490 -24.39 -15.47 21.00
CA ALA A 490 -24.85 -15.60 19.63
C ALA A 490 -26.16 -14.86 19.39
N ARG A 491 -26.18 -13.94 18.45
CA ARG A 491 -27.38 -13.24 17.96
C ARG A 491 -28.12 -14.05 16.90
N LEU A 492 -27.36 -14.72 16.05
CA LEU A 492 -27.85 -15.52 14.94
C LEU A 492 -27.05 -16.82 14.87
N ARG A 493 -27.68 -17.94 14.56
CA ARG A 493 -26.96 -19.18 14.24
C ARG A 493 -26.24 -19.04 12.92
N PHE A 494 -24.96 -19.35 12.89
CA PHE A 494 -24.15 -19.20 11.69
C PHE A 494 -24.63 -20.08 10.53
N SER A 495 -25.18 -21.28 10.84
CA SER A 495 -25.80 -22.14 9.82
C SER A 495 -27.01 -21.52 9.12
N SER A 496 -27.64 -20.52 9.74
CA SER A 496 -28.85 -19.85 9.26
C SER A 496 -28.57 -18.48 8.64
N ASP A 497 -27.30 -18.04 8.56
CA ASP A 497 -26.95 -16.76 7.93
C ASP A 497 -27.11 -16.82 6.40
N PRO A 498 -28.08 -16.10 5.79
CA PRO A 498 -28.32 -16.15 4.37
C PRO A 498 -27.20 -15.53 3.53
N ASN A 499 -26.30 -14.73 4.15
CA ASN A 499 -25.21 -14.04 3.45
C ASN A 499 -23.95 -14.90 3.31
N ASN A 500 -23.87 -16.02 4.04
CA ASN A 500 -22.68 -16.88 4.07
C ASN A 500 -23.00 -18.34 3.76
N PRO A 501 -23.19 -18.71 2.49
CA PRO A 501 -23.42 -20.09 2.13
C PRO A 501 -22.16 -20.93 2.39
N ILE A 502 -22.23 -21.81 3.37
CA ILE A 502 -21.19 -22.80 3.65
C ILE A 502 -21.10 -23.80 2.50
N ARG A 503 -19.93 -23.92 1.90
CA ARG A 503 -19.71 -24.81 0.74
C ARG A 503 -18.94 -26.06 1.15
N ARG A 504 -19.66 -27.17 1.36
CA ARG A 504 -19.04 -28.49 1.63
C ARG A 504 -18.15 -29.00 0.49
N SER A 505 -18.41 -28.57 -0.74
CA SER A 505 -17.58 -28.90 -1.93
C SER A 505 -16.16 -28.34 -1.88
N SER A 506 -15.84 -27.53 -0.89
CA SER A 506 -14.49 -27.02 -0.67
C SER A 506 -13.62 -27.96 0.17
N LEU A 507 -14.16 -29.02 0.75
CA LEU A 507 -13.44 -30.02 1.54
C LEU A 507 -12.86 -31.10 0.63
N ARG A 508 -11.64 -31.55 0.95
CA ARG A 508 -10.93 -32.67 0.28
C ARG A 508 -10.83 -32.54 -1.24
N LYS A 509 -10.89 -31.30 -1.76
CA LYS A 509 -10.83 -31.05 -3.22
C LYS A 509 -9.49 -31.42 -3.86
N TRP A 510 -8.43 -31.52 -3.09
CA TRP A 510 -7.13 -32.00 -3.56
C TRP A 510 -7.17 -33.46 -4.02
N GLU A 511 -8.04 -34.29 -3.44
CA GLU A 511 -8.16 -35.72 -3.76
C GLU A 511 -8.67 -35.97 -5.18
N SER A 512 -9.54 -35.09 -5.69
CA SER A 512 -10.11 -35.18 -7.04
C SER A 512 -9.36 -34.30 -8.07
N ASN A 513 -8.31 -33.59 -7.65
CA ASN A 513 -7.57 -32.69 -8.54
C ASN A 513 -6.33 -33.39 -9.12
N GLU A 514 -6.46 -33.94 -10.33
CA GLU A 514 -5.36 -34.65 -11.03
C GLU A 514 -4.10 -33.80 -11.22
N GLU A 515 -4.30 -32.52 -11.48
CA GLU A 515 -3.19 -31.58 -11.65
C GLU A 515 -2.41 -31.37 -10.36
N PHE A 516 -3.13 -31.31 -9.23
CA PHE A 516 -2.47 -31.22 -7.94
C PHE A 516 -1.74 -32.51 -7.58
N ARG A 517 -2.27 -33.68 -7.94
CA ARG A 517 -1.56 -34.96 -7.77
C ARG A 517 -0.22 -34.98 -8.50
N THR A 518 -0.20 -34.48 -9.74
CA THR A 518 1.04 -34.32 -10.51
C THR A 518 1.99 -33.31 -9.84
N TYR A 519 1.47 -32.18 -9.37
CA TYR A 519 2.24 -31.17 -8.66
C TYR A 519 2.80 -31.69 -7.33
N LEU A 520 2.03 -32.48 -6.59
CA LEU A 520 2.43 -33.10 -5.33
C LEU A 520 3.70 -33.94 -5.47
N GLN A 521 3.85 -34.67 -6.57
CA GLN A 521 5.06 -35.46 -6.87
C GLN A 521 6.31 -34.61 -7.08
N THR A 522 6.17 -33.33 -7.38
CA THR A 522 7.28 -32.39 -7.58
C THR A 522 7.70 -31.65 -6.30
N LEU A 523 6.94 -31.82 -5.21
CA LEU A 523 7.19 -31.10 -3.97
C LEU A 523 8.44 -31.61 -3.25
N PRO A 524 9.27 -30.72 -2.66
CA PRO A 524 10.46 -31.12 -1.92
C PRO A 524 10.10 -32.02 -0.72
N ARG A 525 10.87 -33.07 -0.48
CA ARG A 525 10.69 -33.96 0.71
C ARG A 525 10.69 -33.18 2.03
N ALA A 526 11.53 -32.15 2.16
CA ALA A 526 11.56 -31.29 3.34
C ALA A 526 10.24 -30.57 3.58
N PHE A 527 9.56 -30.11 2.51
CA PHE A 527 8.23 -29.50 2.61
C PHE A 527 7.18 -30.53 3.04
N LEU A 528 7.20 -31.73 2.45
CA LEU A 528 6.25 -32.80 2.80
C LEU A 528 6.39 -33.21 4.28
N ALA A 529 7.60 -33.33 4.81
CA ALA A 529 7.83 -33.61 6.23
C ALA A 529 7.26 -32.51 7.15
N ARG A 530 7.26 -31.24 6.72
CA ARG A 530 6.60 -30.15 7.44
C ARG A 530 5.08 -30.25 7.38
N VAL A 531 4.53 -30.66 6.23
CA VAL A 531 3.11 -30.94 6.07
C VAL A 531 2.68 -32.07 6.99
N GLU A 532 3.46 -33.16 7.07
CA GLU A 532 3.21 -34.29 7.98
C GLU A 532 3.19 -33.83 9.45
N THR A 533 4.16 -33.01 9.87
CA THR A 533 4.21 -32.43 11.22
C THR A 533 2.96 -31.63 11.52
N PHE A 534 2.55 -30.75 10.60
CA PHE A 534 1.33 -29.94 10.75
C PHE A 534 0.07 -30.82 10.81
N CYS A 535 -0.02 -31.81 9.94
CA CYS A 535 -1.17 -32.73 9.89
C CYS A 535 -1.27 -33.56 11.15
N GLY A 536 -0.16 -34.10 11.68
CA GLY A 536 -0.13 -34.79 12.95
C GLY A 536 -0.57 -33.91 14.14
N GLU A 537 -0.16 -32.64 14.13
CA GLU A 537 -0.52 -31.68 15.16
C GLU A 537 -2.02 -31.31 15.16
N PHE A 538 -2.59 -31.10 13.97
CA PHE A 538 -3.99 -30.65 13.84
C PHE A 538 -4.97 -31.76 13.49
N GLY A 539 -4.55 -33.01 13.51
CA GLY A 539 -5.41 -34.19 13.31
C GLY A 539 -5.92 -34.35 11.87
N TYR A 540 -5.07 -34.06 10.87
CA TYR A 540 -5.35 -34.33 9.46
C TYR A 540 -4.76 -35.65 9.01
N ASP A 541 -5.53 -36.41 8.21
CA ASP A 541 -5.08 -37.67 7.64
C ASP A 541 -4.40 -37.46 6.29
N LEU A 542 -3.20 -38.03 6.13
CA LEU A 542 -2.41 -38.03 4.91
C LEU A 542 -2.33 -39.40 4.23
N SER A 543 -2.99 -40.43 4.78
CA SER A 543 -2.85 -41.83 4.32
C SER A 543 -3.24 -42.06 2.86
N GLN A 544 -3.95 -41.12 2.24
CA GLN A 544 -4.33 -41.17 0.83
C GLN A 544 -3.46 -40.26 -0.08
N ALA A 545 -2.48 -39.55 0.48
CA ALA A 545 -1.70 -38.54 -0.24
C ALA A 545 -0.24 -38.94 -0.46
N LEU A 546 0.33 -39.76 0.39
CA LEU A 546 1.71 -40.25 0.40
C LEU A 546 1.71 -41.77 0.27
#